data_c45ec9e6eab64e418576f3fb355600be
#
_entry.id   c45ec9e6eab64e418576f3fb355600be
#
_cell.length_a   1.000
_cell.length_b   1.000
_cell.length_c   1.000
_cell.angle_alpha   90.00
_cell.angle_beta   90.00
_cell.angle_gamma   90.00
#
_symmetry.space_group_name_H-M   'P 1'
#
loop_
_entity.id
_entity.type
_entity.pdbx_description
1 polymer ?
#
loop_
_entity_poly.entity_id
_entity_poly.type
_entity_poly.pdbx_seq_one_letter_code
_entity_poly.pdbx_strand_id
1 'polypeptide(L)'
;MSATFEHRLLIGSRGWQHAGWQDSFYPDDLPPEWRLTYYANEFRVVLVPGERLVDEALSAEGNPSRWCEDSDAGFRFVCETPPGLNTPADADAFLERIAPFGERCVGIRFVPGAEVLNRRDELDVLLERLASHRAVSVDLAEPPAEGVEAILTAHRCGRCWHGPPASAEFGHGGLALTVIPSPMADLRALRAVVETCLAASTRDRISVLVFDGSPPSVETIEQAGTIADLL
;
A
#
# COMPACT_ATOMS: atom_id res chain seq x y z
N MET A 1 7.33 17.58 -15.69
CA MET A 1 7.12 16.55 -16.72
C MET A 1 6.42 15.39 -16.01
N SER A 2 5.12 15.19 -16.25
CA SER A 2 4.39 14.06 -15.64
C SER A 2 4.93 12.75 -16.19
N ALA A 3 5.50 11.91 -15.33
CA ALA A 3 5.81 10.54 -15.68
C ALA A 3 4.50 9.86 -16.11
N THR A 4 4.42 9.46 -17.36
CA THR A 4 3.33 8.61 -17.85
C THR A 4 3.52 7.26 -17.19
N PHE A 5 2.64 6.91 -16.23
CA PHE A 5 2.64 5.57 -15.67
C PHE A 5 2.24 4.58 -16.77
N GLU A 6 3.18 3.78 -17.24
CA GLU A 6 2.93 2.74 -18.26
C GLU A 6 2.03 1.60 -17.72
N HIS A 7 1.97 1.42 -16.40
CA HIS A 7 1.21 0.34 -15.80
C HIS A 7 -0.14 0.86 -15.25
N ARG A 8 -1.22 0.29 -15.76
CA ARG A 8 -2.58 0.59 -15.30
C ARG A 8 -2.89 0.08 -13.89
N LEU A 9 -2.18 -0.95 -13.43
CA LEU A 9 -2.33 -1.58 -12.12
C LEU A 9 -0.96 -2.01 -11.60
N LEU A 10 -0.64 -1.65 -10.37
CA LEU A 10 0.54 -2.11 -9.66
C LEU A 10 0.15 -3.26 -8.73
N ILE A 11 0.89 -4.37 -8.78
CA ILE A 11 0.59 -5.58 -8.02
C ILE A 11 1.80 -5.99 -7.20
N GLY A 12 1.60 -6.31 -5.92
CA GLY A 12 2.65 -6.73 -5.01
C GLY A 12 2.12 -7.24 -3.68
N SER A 13 2.94 -7.19 -2.64
CA SER A 13 2.62 -7.68 -1.30
C SER A 13 2.76 -6.63 -0.21
N ARG A 14 2.19 -6.91 0.96
CA ARG A 14 2.50 -6.18 2.20
C ARG A 14 3.81 -6.73 2.77
N GLY A 15 4.87 -5.94 2.67
CA GLY A 15 6.23 -6.35 3.04
C GLY A 15 6.91 -7.28 2.02
N TRP A 16 8.22 -7.45 2.21
CA TRP A 16 9.07 -8.31 1.39
C TRP A 16 9.97 -9.24 2.23
N GLN A 17 9.96 -9.12 3.55
CA GLN A 17 10.84 -9.88 4.45
C GLN A 17 10.04 -10.96 5.21
N HIS A 18 9.41 -11.86 4.47
CA HIS A 18 8.66 -12.95 5.05
C HIS A 18 9.58 -14.17 5.27
N ALA A 19 9.64 -14.68 6.51
CA ALA A 19 10.43 -15.87 6.82
C ALA A 19 9.99 -17.10 5.99
N GLY A 20 8.70 -17.22 5.71
CA GLY A 20 8.16 -18.30 4.89
C GLY A 20 8.48 -18.21 3.40
N TRP A 21 9.15 -17.14 2.95
CA TRP A 21 9.66 -17.03 1.58
C TRP A 21 11.09 -17.55 1.41
N GLN A 22 11.77 -17.88 2.51
CA GLN A 22 13.04 -18.57 2.43
C GLN A 22 12.84 -19.93 1.75
N ASP A 23 13.74 -20.32 0.87
CA ASP A 23 13.76 -21.60 0.12
C ASP A 23 12.53 -21.83 -0.80
N SER A 24 11.62 -20.83 -0.90
CA SER A 24 10.44 -20.93 -1.77
C SER A 24 10.38 -19.82 -2.83
N PHE A 25 10.59 -18.58 -2.43
CA PHE A 25 10.68 -17.41 -3.31
C PHE A 25 12.11 -16.89 -3.36
N TYR A 26 12.75 -16.72 -2.19
CA TYR A 26 14.14 -16.32 -2.12
C TYR A 26 15.06 -17.54 -2.24
N PRO A 27 16.19 -17.43 -3.00
CA PRO A 27 17.25 -18.44 -2.96
C PRO A 27 17.76 -18.67 -1.54
N ASP A 28 18.20 -19.91 -1.26
CA ASP A 28 18.64 -20.38 0.07
C ASP A 28 19.76 -19.52 0.67
N ASP A 29 20.65 -19.02 -0.17
CA ASP A 29 21.83 -18.24 0.20
C ASP A 29 21.64 -16.73 0.05
N LEU A 30 20.42 -16.24 -0.25
CA LEU A 30 20.18 -14.81 -0.43
C LEU A 30 20.24 -14.07 0.91
N PRO A 31 21.22 -13.16 1.11
CA PRO A 31 21.31 -12.35 2.31
C PRO A 31 20.05 -11.48 2.52
N PRO A 32 19.62 -11.23 3.78
CA PRO A 32 18.42 -10.42 4.07
C PRO A 32 18.44 -9.03 3.43
N GLU A 33 19.60 -8.40 3.35
CA GLU A 33 19.80 -7.07 2.75
C GLU A 33 19.57 -7.04 1.23
N TRP A 34 19.61 -8.18 0.56
CA TRP A 34 19.37 -8.30 -0.89
C TRP A 34 17.94 -8.67 -1.24
N ARG A 35 17.11 -8.97 -0.23
CA ARG A 35 15.73 -9.42 -0.46
C ARG A 35 14.87 -8.37 -1.17
N LEU A 36 15.06 -7.08 -0.86
CA LEU A 36 14.32 -6.03 -1.56
C LEU A 36 14.72 -5.95 -3.04
N THR A 37 16.02 -6.03 -3.33
CA THR A 37 16.51 -6.04 -4.72
C THR A 37 15.93 -7.22 -5.49
N TYR A 38 15.93 -8.42 -4.90
CA TYR A 38 15.33 -9.60 -5.52
C TYR A 38 13.84 -9.41 -5.75
N TYR A 39 13.10 -8.97 -4.71
CA TYR A 39 11.67 -8.70 -4.77
C TYR A 39 11.31 -7.67 -5.85
N ALA A 40 12.08 -6.59 -5.97
CA ALA A 40 11.84 -5.52 -6.92
C ALA A 40 12.10 -5.91 -8.38
N ASN A 41 12.84 -6.99 -8.63
CA ASN A 41 12.98 -7.56 -9.97
C ASN A 41 11.73 -8.35 -10.41
N GLU A 42 11.01 -8.94 -9.46
CA GLU A 42 9.82 -9.76 -9.74
C GLU A 42 8.52 -8.92 -9.71
N PHE A 43 8.43 -7.97 -8.77
CA PHE A 43 7.22 -7.17 -8.54
C PHE A 43 7.50 -5.67 -8.70
N ARG A 44 6.43 -4.89 -8.93
CA ARG A 44 6.55 -3.45 -9.23
C ARG A 44 6.23 -2.54 -8.07
N VAL A 45 5.63 -3.06 -7.01
CA VAL A 45 5.19 -2.29 -5.83
C VAL A 45 5.29 -3.12 -4.57
N VAL A 46 5.52 -2.44 -3.45
CA VAL A 46 5.38 -3.01 -2.12
C VAL A 46 4.59 -2.07 -1.23
N LEU A 47 3.70 -2.61 -0.41
CA LEU A 47 3.15 -1.91 0.74
C LEU A 47 4.12 -2.08 1.91
N VAL A 48 4.79 -1.00 2.28
CA VAL A 48 5.73 -0.97 3.41
C VAL A 48 4.93 -0.97 4.71
N PRO A 49 5.04 -2.02 5.55
CA PRO A 49 4.32 -2.07 6.82
C PRO A 49 4.72 -0.93 7.75
N GLY A 50 3.74 -0.35 8.46
CA GLY A 50 3.96 0.81 9.32
C GLY A 50 4.97 0.56 10.45
N GLU A 51 4.99 -0.65 11.00
CA GLU A 51 5.96 -1.08 12.00
C GLU A 51 7.40 -0.99 11.53
N ARG A 52 7.68 -1.17 10.24
CA ARG A 52 9.02 -1.04 9.66
C ARG A 52 9.49 0.41 9.51
N LEU A 53 8.55 1.34 9.52
CA LEU A 53 8.87 2.76 9.37
C LEU A 53 9.20 3.44 10.71
N VAL A 54 8.94 2.79 11.85
CA VAL A 54 9.19 3.34 13.19
C VAL A 54 10.23 2.58 14.01
N ASP A 55 10.55 1.34 13.64
CA ASP A 55 11.48 0.51 14.39
C ASP A 55 12.93 0.90 14.06
N GLU A 56 13.61 1.54 15.02
CA GLU A 56 15.01 1.90 14.89
C GLU A 56 15.94 0.67 14.84
N ALA A 57 15.53 -0.46 15.42
CA ALA A 57 16.30 -1.70 15.35
C ALA A 57 16.27 -2.29 13.93
N LEU A 58 15.18 -2.10 13.19
CA LEU A 58 15.07 -2.47 11.79
C LEU A 58 15.82 -1.52 10.84
N SER A 59 16.31 -0.37 11.35
CA SER A 59 17.16 0.54 10.58
C SER A 59 18.50 -0.10 10.19
N ALA A 60 18.94 -1.15 10.89
CA ALA A 60 20.11 -1.93 10.51
C ALA A 60 19.91 -2.74 9.20
N GLU A 61 18.66 -3.12 8.88
CA GLU A 61 18.27 -3.81 7.64
C GLU A 61 17.96 -2.84 6.48
N GLY A 62 18.17 -1.55 6.69
CA GLY A 62 17.94 -0.51 5.72
C GLY A 62 16.87 0.51 6.17
N ASN A 63 16.87 1.62 5.49
CA ASN A 63 15.95 2.72 5.68
C ASN A 63 15.39 3.16 4.31
N PRO A 64 14.41 4.06 4.24
CA PRO A 64 13.82 4.48 2.98
C PRO A 64 14.81 4.94 1.90
N SER A 65 15.91 5.62 2.26
CA SER A 65 16.95 6.01 1.30
C SER A 65 17.63 4.79 0.69
N ARG A 66 18.06 3.84 1.53
CA ARG A 66 18.70 2.61 1.08
C ARG A 66 17.73 1.74 0.26
N TRP A 67 16.46 1.63 0.66
CA TRP A 67 15.47 0.87 -0.12
C TRP A 67 15.25 1.47 -1.52
N CYS A 68 15.43 2.79 -1.65
CA CYS A 68 15.46 3.41 -2.97
C CYS A 68 16.71 3.05 -3.78
N GLU A 69 17.86 2.88 -3.15
CA GLU A 69 19.10 2.45 -3.80
C GLU A 69 19.03 0.96 -4.20
N ASP A 70 18.43 0.13 -3.35
CA ASP A 70 18.29 -1.32 -3.52
C ASP A 70 17.22 -1.73 -4.55
N SER A 71 16.49 -0.79 -5.14
CA SER A 71 15.42 -1.06 -6.11
C SER A 71 15.51 -0.11 -7.31
N ASP A 72 15.00 -0.55 -8.47
CA ASP A 72 15.06 0.26 -9.69
C ASP A 72 14.18 1.53 -9.61
N ALA A 73 14.41 2.49 -10.50
CA ALA A 73 13.66 3.76 -10.52
C ALA A 73 12.17 3.58 -10.87
N GLY A 74 11.80 2.45 -11.47
CA GLY A 74 10.42 2.08 -11.79
C GLY A 74 9.65 1.48 -10.62
N PHE A 75 10.34 1.00 -9.59
CA PHE A 75 9.73 0.39 -8.42
C PHE A 75 8.99 1.42 -7.55
N ARG A 76 7.85 1.04 -6.99
CA ARG A 76 6.96 1.93 -6.22
C ARG A 76 6.73 1.43 -4.80
N PHE A 77 6.48 2.39 -3.92
CA PHE A 77 6.17 2.15 -2.51
C PHE A 77 4.80 2.73 -2.17
N VAL A 78 4.00 1.98 -1.45
CA VAL A 78 2.88 2.49 -0.66
C VAL A 78 3.31 2.39 0.79
N CYS A 79 3.15 3.45 1.56
CA CYS A 79 3.58 3.47 2.95
C CYS A 79 2.38 3.33 3.87
N GLU A 80 2.39 2.33 4.75
CA GLU A 80 1.36 2.18 5.78
C GLU A 80 1.72 3.03 6.99
N THR A 81 0.74 3.71 7.57
CA THR A 81 0.97 4.44 8.81
C THR A 81 1.23 3.48 9.97
N PRO A 82 2.15 3.83 10.89
CA PRO A 82 2.40 3.00 12.05
C PRO A 82 1.15 2.94 12.97
N PRO A 83 0.99 1.82 13.70
CA PRO A 83 -0.01 1.75 14.74
C PRO A 83 0.15 2.89 15.75
N GLY A 84 -0.97 3.53 16.13
CA GLY A 84 -0.94 4.62 17.10
C GLY A 84 -0.59 6.00 16.55
N LEU A 85 -0.57 6.19 15.22
CA LEU A 85 -0.52 7.52 14.62
C LEU A 85 -1.85 8.24 14.92
N ASN A 86 -1.86 9.06 15.97
CA ASN A 86 -3.06 9.68 16.51
C ASN A 86 -2.97 11.21 16.63
N THR A 87 -1.78 11.79 16.45
CA THR A 87 -1.56 13.23 16.58
C THR A 87 -0.95 13.83 15.33
N PRO A 88 -1.09 15.14 15.11
CA PRO A 88 -0.40 15.83 14.02
C PRO A 88 1.12 15.68 14.06
N ALA A 89 1.71 15.60 15.28
CA ALA A 89 3.16 15.39 15.43
C ALA A 89 3.59 13.99 14.96
N ASP A 90 2.76 12.95 15.21
CA ASP A 90 3.02 11.61 14.70
C ASP A 90 2.95 11.59 13.17
N ALA A 91 1.99 12.33 12.60
CA ALA A 91 1.86 12.45 11.15
C ALA A 91 3.08 13.15 10.53
N ASP A 92 3.57 14.22 11.14
CA ASP A 92 4.77 14.94 10.69
C ASP A 92 6.01 14.04 10.74
N ALA A 93 6.23 13.32 11.85
CA ALA A 93 7.34 12.38 12.00
C ALA A 93 7.27 11.23 10.96
N PHE A 94 6.07 10.72 10.70
CA PHE A 94 5.85 9.72 9.66
C PHE A 94 6.17 10.27 8.26
N LEU A 95 5.71 11.48 7.94
CA LEU A 95 5.96 12.12 6.64
C LEU A 95 7.45 12.42 6.43
N GLU A 96 8.17 12.85 7.46
CA GLU A 96 9.63 13.00 7.42
C GLU A 96 10.32 11.66 7.15
N ARG A 97 9.84 10.59 7.77
CA ARG A 97 10.40 9.24 7.60
C ARG A 97 10.24 8.72 6.19
N ILE A 98 9.12 8.97 5.53
CA ILE A 98 8.86 8.52 4.16
C ILE A 98 9.37 9.49 3.07
N ALA A 99 9.78 10.69 3.45
CA ALA A 99 10.25 11.72 2.50
C ALA A 99 11.35 11.23 1.54
N PRO A 100 12.32 10.37 1.94
CA PRO A 100 13.34 9.88 1.03
C PRO A 100 12.82 9.07 -0.17
N PHE A 101 11.62 8.49 -0.08
CA PHE A 101 11.02 7.80 -1.24
C PHE A 101 10.71 8.76 -2.41
N GLY A 102 10.53 10.05 -2.14
CA GLY A 102 10.21 11.03 -3.16
C GLY A 102 8.97 10.63 -3.96
N GLU A 103 9.03 10.75 -5.29
CA GLU A 103 7.94 10.37 -6.21
C GLU A 103 7.70 8.84 -6.30
N ARG A 104 8.59 8.04 -5.75
CA ARG A 104 8.42 6.58 -5.69
C ARG A 104 7.41 6.15 -4.64
N CYS A 105 7.13 6.99 -3.62
CA CYS A 105 5.97 6.82 -2.74
C CYS A 105 4.71 7.26 -3.49
N VAL A 106 3.93 6.30 -3.98
CA VAL A 106 2.71 6.56 -4.75
C VAL A 106 1.49 6.80 -3.88
N GLY A 107 1.58 6.53 -2.59
CA GLY A 107 0.50 6.83 -1.66
C GLY A 107 0.71 6.29 -0.25
N ILE A 108 -0.23 6.62 0.60
CA ILE A 108 -0.26 6.27 2.01
C ILE A 108 -1.51 5.41 2.27
N ARG A 109 -1.33 4.27 2.95
CA ARG A 109 -2.41 3.54 3.63
C ARG A 109 -2.51 4.07 5.04
N PHE A 110 -3.54 4.83 5.33
CA PHE A 110 -3.80 5.31 6.69
C PHE A 110 -4.72 4.32 7.42
N VAL A 111 -4.23 3.78 8.53
CA VAL A 111 -4.95 2.84 9.40
C VAL A 111 -5.28 3.56 10.71
N PRO A 112 -6.42 4.28 10.78
CA PRO A 112 -6.78 5.05 11.97
C PRO A 112 -7.15 4.12 13.12
N GLY A 113 -6.70 4.46 14.32
CA GLY A 113 -7.21 3.84 15.56
C GLY A 113 -8.67 4.20 15.81
N ALA A 114 -9.38 3.36 16.57
CA ALA A 114 -10.78 3.60 16.92
C ALA A 114 -10.99 4.97 17.63
N GLU A 115 -10.01 5.42 18.39
CA GLU A 115 -10.06 6.72 19.07
C GLU A 115 -10.10 7.89 18.09
N VAL A 116 -9.29 7.83 17.00
CA VAL A 116 -9.26 8.86 15.95
C VAL A 116 -10.58 8.87 15.18
N LEU A 117 -11.13 7.70 14.85
CA LEU A 117 -12.42 7.60 14.15
C LEU A 117 -13.59 8.19 14.95
N ASN A 118 -13.51 8.16 16.28
CA ASN A 118 -14.51 8.75 17.16
C ASN A 118 -14.33 10.27 17.35
N ARG A 119 -13.19 10.84 16.97
CA ARG A 119 -12.84 12.26 17.11
C ARG A 119 -12.65 12.90 15.74
N ARG A 120 -13.76 13.36 15.15
CA ARG A 120 -13.80 13.87 13.77
C ARG A 120 -12.81 15.01 13.51
N ASP A 121 -12.64 15.91 14.45
CA ASP A 121 -11.74 17.05 14.32
C ASP A 121 -10.26 16.58 14.24
N GLU A 122 -9.90 15.51 14.96
CA GLU A 122 -8.58 14.93 14.90
C GLU A 122 -8.35 14.18 13.58
N LEU A 123 -9.36 13.40 13.13
CA LEU A 123 -9.33 12.75 11.83
C LEU A 123 -9.16 13.77 10.70
N ASP A 124 -9.89 14.87 10.75
CA ASP A 124 -9.84 15.97 9.76
C ASP A 124 -8.42 16.54 9.66
N VAL A 125 -7.82 16.90 10.79
CA VAL A 125 -6.46 17.45 10.85
C VAL A 125 -5.41 16.44 10.38
N LEU A 126 -5.52 15.17 10.75
CA LEU A 126 -4.59 14.12 10.30
C LEU A 126 -4.68 13.91 8.79
N LEU A 127 -5.89 13.86 8.23
CA LEU A 127 -6.06 13.68 6.79
C LEU A 127 -5.60 14.90 5.99
N GLU A 128 -5.82 16.12 6.49
CA GLU A 128 -5.26 17.34 5.90
C GLU A 128 -3.73 17.22 5.79
N ARG A 129 -3.07 16.83 6.88
CA ARG A 129 -1.62 16.64 6.91
C ARG A 129 -1.13 15.60 5.91
N LEU A 130 -1.66 14.39 5.99
CA LEU A 130 -1.22 13.28 5.16
C LEU A 130 -1.51 13.54 3.68
N ALA A 131 -2.71 14.02 3.36
CA ALA A 131 -3.17 14.25 1.99
C ALA A 131 -2.49 15.44 1.30
N SER A 132 -1.95 16.40 2.06
CA SER A 132 -1.15 17.49 1.49
C SER A 132 0.19 17.02 0.90
N HIS A 133 0.65 15.83 1.27
CA HIS A 133 1.93 15.28 0.80
C HIS A 133 1.77 14.15 -0.21
N ARG A 134 0.81 13.25 -0.03
CA ARG A 134 0.59 12.07 -0.88
C ARG A 134 -0.89 11.72 -0.98
N ALA A 135 -1.25 10.97 -2.02
CA ALA A 135 -2.57 10.36 -2.10
C ALA A 135 -2.78 9.40 -0.92
N VAL A 136 -3.90 9.53 -0.23
CA VAL A 136 -4.23 8.73 0.96
C VAL A 136 -5.38 7.79 0.65
N SER A 137 -5.22 6.53 1.04
CA SER A 137 -6.29 5.54 1.12
C SER A 137 -6.50 5.17 2.57
N VAL A 138 -7.69 5.46 3.11
CA VAL A 138 -8.02 5.21 4.50
C VAL A 138 -8.55 3.79 4.65
N ASP A 139 -7.97 3.06 5.56
CA ASP A 139 -8.39 1.70 5.89
C ASP A 139 -9.44 1.74 7.01
N LEU A 140 -10.66 1.42 6.64
CA LEU A 140 -11.80 1.38 7.55
C LEU A 140 -12.30 -0.06 7.65
N ALA A 141 -12.27 -0.63 8.85
CA ALA A 141 -12.70 -2.02 9.10
C ALA A 141 -14.20 -2.23 8.84
N GLU A 142 -15.00 -1.16 8.92
CA GLU A 142 -16.46 -1.17 8.75
C GLU A 142 -16.89 0.04 7.91
N PRO A 143 -18.14 0.07 7.43
CA PRO A 143 -18.69 1.28 6.82
C PRO A 143 -18.46 2.48 7.73
N PRO A 144 -18.03 3.63 7.19
CA PRO A 144 -17.68 4.78 8.01
C PRO A 144 -18.88 5.29 8.81
N ALA A 145 -18.61 5.71 10.04
CA ALA A 145 -19.61 6.42 10.83
C ALA A 145 -20.08 7.70 10.11
N GLU A 146 -21.29 8.15 10.43
CA GLU A 146 -21.84 9.38 9.84
C GLU A 146 -20.85 10.54 9.95
N GLY A 147 -20.62 11.23 8.82
CA GLY A 147 -19.70 12.37 8.73
C GLY A 147 -18.26 12.04 8.36
N VAL A 148 -17.79 10.81 8.55
CA VAL A 148 -16.42 10.39 8.12
C VAL A 148 -16.29 10.51 6.59
N GLU A 149 -17.30 10.09 5.84
CA GLU A 149 -17.27 10.16 4.37
C GLU A 149 -17.14 11.60 3.85
N ALA A 150 -17.75 12.56 4.56
CA ALA A 150 -17.62 13.99 4.22
C ALA A 150 -16.17 14.47 4.40
N ILE A 151 -15.49 14.05 5.47
CA ILE A 151 -14.08 14.38 5.73
C ILE A 151 -13.19 13.75 4.66
N LEU A 152 -13.38 12.45 4.33
CA LEU A 152 -12.62 11.78 3.26
C LEU A 152 -12.77 12.54 1.92
N THR A 153 -13.99 12.95 1.60
CA THR A 153 -14.28 13.71 0.37
C THR A 153 -13.60 15.08 0.39
N ALA A 154 -13.65 15.80 1.51
CA ALA A 154 -13.03 17.12 1.65
C ALA A 154 -11.52 17.08 1.40
N HIS A 155 -10.84 16.06 1.90
CA HIS A 155 -9.39 15.87 1.71
C HIS A 155 -9.03 15.02 0.48
N ARG A 156 -10.01 14.63 -0.34
CA ARG A 156 -9.80 13.78 -1.52
C ARG A 156 -9.09 12.47 -1.17
N CYS A 157 -9.41 11.91 -0.02
CA CYS A 157 -8.90 10.61 0.42
C CYS A 157 -9.76 9.48 -0.16
N GLY A 158 -9.08 8.39 -0.54
CA GLY A 158 -9.74 7.15 -0.95
C GLY A 158 -10.07 6.26 0.25
N ARG A 159 -10.76 5.16 -0.03
CA ARG A 159 -10.99 4.06 0.91
C ARG A 159 -10.21 2.83 0.45
N CYS A 160 -9.59 2.12 1.40
CA CYS A 160 -8.98 0.84 1.13
C CYS A 160 -10.07 -0.22 0.94
N TRP A 161 -9.96 -1.01 -0.13
CA TRP A 161 -10.87 -2.13 -0.37
C TRP A 161 -10.20 -3.45 0.01
N HIS A 162 -10.95 -4.33 0.69
CA HIS A 162 -10.46 -5.63 1.15
C HIS A 162 -10.98 -6.82 0.33
N GLY A 163 -11.49 -6.55 -0.86
CA GLY A 163 -12.02 -7.59 -1.73
C GLY A 163 -13.47 -7.97 -1.44
N PRO A 164 -14.01 -8.95 -2.20
CA PRO A 164 -15.36 -9.45 -1.98
C PRO A 164 -15.52 -10.12 -0.58
N PRO A 165 -16.72 -10.13 0.01
CA PRO A 165 -17.98 -9.76 -0.64
C PRO A 165 -18.30 -8.27 -0.65
N ALA A 166 -17.47 -7.40 -0.06
CA ALA A 166 -17.72 -5.97 -0.04
C ALA A 166 -17.61 -5.36 -1.46
N SER A 167 -18.47 -4.41 -1.78
CA SER A 167 -18.35 -3.62 -3.00
C SER A 167 -17.11 -2.74 -2.96
N ALA A 168 -16.45 -2.56 -4.10
CA ALA A 168 -15.29 -1.68 -4.20
C ALA A 168 -15.75 -0.22 -4.24
N GLU A 169 -15.45 0.51 -3.19
CA GLU A 169 -15.75 1.94 -3.05
C GLU A 169 -14.45 2.71 -2.76
N PHE A 170 -13.69 3.03 -3.81
CA PHE A 170 -12.39 3.71 -3.65
C PHE A 170 -12.51 5.21 -3.36
N GLY A 171 -13.72 5.78 -3.39
CA GLY A 171 -13.92 7.22 -3.16
C GLY A 171 -13.26 8.11 -4.23
N HIS A 172 -12.84 9.31 -3.83
CA HIS A 172 -12.33 10.36 -4.73
C HIS A 172 -10.80 10.55 -4.69
N GLY A 173 -10.07 9.68 -4.00
CA GLY A 173 -8.61 9.80 -3.85
C GLY A 173 -7.82 9.50 -5.12
N GLY A 174 -6.57 9.97 -5.15
CA GLY A 174 -5.58 9.67 -6.19
C GLY A 174 -4.99 8.27 -6.11
N LEU A 175 -5.34 7.49 -5.07
CA LEU A 175 -4.93 6.11 -4.84
C LEU A 175 -6.15 5.21 -4.67
N ALA A 176 -6.31 4.23 -5.55
CA ALA A 176 -7.21 3.10 -5.37
C ALA A 176 -6.38 1.94 -4.80
N LEU A 177 -6.43 1.76 -3.49
CA LEU A 177 -5.69 0.70 -2.80
C LEU A 177 -6.62 -0.47 -2.48
N THR A 178 -6.20 -1.65 -2.91
CA THR A 178 -6.84 -2.92 -2.56
C THR A 178 -5.85 -3.76 -1.78
N VAL A 179 -6.25 -4.24 -0.60
CA VAL A 179 -5.47 -5.16 0.23
C VAL A 179 -6.30 -6.40 0.50
N ILE A 180 -5.89 -7.54 -0.02
CA ILE A 180 -6.65 -8.80 0.11
C ILE A 180 -5.84 -9.88 0.81
N PRO A 181 -6.49 -10.73 1.61
CA PRO A 181 -5.83 -11.87 2.23
C PRO A 181 -5.30 -12.84 1.17
N SER A 182 -4.13 -13.42 1.42
CA SER A 182 -3.50 -14.43 0.59
C SER A 182 -3.33 -15.75 1.39
N PRO A 183 -3.45 -16.93 0.75
CA PRO A 183 -3.73 -17.15 -0.67
C PRO A 183 -5.18 -16.92 -1.06
N MET A 184 -5.43 -16.60 -2.35
CA MET A 184 -6.74 -16.59 -2.96
C MET A 184 -6.83 -17.75 -3.97
N ALA A 185 -7.45 -18.84 -3.56
CA ALA A 185 -7.46 -20.08 -4.35
C ALA A 185 -8.44 -20.06 -5.55
N ASP A 186 -9.47 -19.21 -5.50
CA ASP A 186 -10.45 -19.10 -6.60
C ASP A 186 -9.97 -18.11 -7.65
N LEU A 187 -9.50 -18.61 -8.78
CA LEU A 187 -9.05 -17.81 -9.92
C LEU A 187 -10.12 -16.91 -10.52
N ARG A 188 -11.41 -17.26 -10.40
CA ARG A 188 -12.51 -16.41 -10.88
C ARG A 188 -12.68 -15.22 -9.95
N ALA A 189 -12.59 -15.43 -8.64
CA ALA A 189 -12.63 -14.37 -7.66
C ALA A 189 -11.39 -13.46 -7.82
N LEU A 190 -10.20 -14.04 -8.03
CA LEU A 190 -8.97 -13.28 -8.29
C LEU A 190 -9.11 -12.41 -9.55
N ARG A 191 -9.64 -12.96 -10.65
CA ARG A 191 -9.89 -12.22 -11.88
C ARG A 191 -10.85 -11.05 -11.64
N ALA A 192 -11.96 -11.28 -10.93
CA ALA A 192 -12.92 -10.22 -10.62
C ALA A 192 -12.30 -9.08 -9.79
N VAL A 193 -11.40 -9.41 -8.86
CA VAL A 193 -10.62 -8.41 -8.12
C VAL A 193 -9.72 -7.62 -9.05
N VAL A 194 -8.95 -8.28 -9.92
CA VAL A 194 -8.06 -7.61 -10.89
C VAL A 194 -8.85 -6.70 -11.83
N GLU A 195 -9.96 -7.17 -12.39
CA GLU A 195 -10.85 -6.36 -13.24
C GLU A 195 -11.37 -5.12 -12.51
N THR A 196 -11.75 -5.26 -11.24
CA THR A 196 -12.20 -4.15 -10.39
C THR A 196 -11.09 -3.13 -10.16
N CYS A 197 -9.88 -3.59 -9.86
CA CYS A 197 -8.71 -2.73 -9.68
C CYS A 197 -8.32 -2.00 -10.98
N LEU A 198 -8.37 -2.69 -12.13
CA LEU A 198 -8.12 -2.07 -13.43
C LEU A 198 -9.16 -1.00 -13.76
N ALA A 199 -10.44 -1.26 -13.48
CA ALA A 199 -11.50 -0.29 -13.68
C ALA A 199 -11.37 0.95 -12.77
N ALA A 200 -10.76 0.80 -11.60
CA ALA A 200 -10.49 1.91 -10.68
C ALA A 200 -9.32 2.81 -11.13
N SER A 201 -8.44 2.31 -12.01
CA SER A 201 -7.31 3.08 -12.54
C SER A 201 -7.79 4.13 -13.52
N THR A 202 -7.36 5.37 -13.33
CA THR A 202 -7.65 6.48 -14.23
C THR A 202 -6.39 7.30 -14.47
N ARG A 203 -6.47 8.35 -15.30
CA ARG A 203 -5.34 9.25 -15.52
C ARG A 203 -4.82 9.92 -14.24
N ASP A 204 -5.73 10.18 -13.29
CA ASP A 204 -5.44 10.90 -12.05
C ASP A 204 -5.48 9.99 -10.81
N ARG A 205 -5.62 8.68 -11.01
CA ARG A 205 -5.69 7.69 -9.92
C ARG A 205 -4.85 6.47 -10.25
N ILE A 206 -3.88 6.20 -9.38
CA ILE A 206 -3.09 4.97 -9.41
C ILE A 206 -3.87 3.87 -8.72
N SER A 207 -3.94 2.70 -9.36
CA SER A 207 -4.51 1.50 -8.73
C SER A 207 -3.40 0.57 -8.26
N VAL A 208 -3.52 0.10 -7.03
CA VAL A 208 -2.57 -0.80 -6.39
C VAL A 208 -3.31 -1.97 -5.76
N LEU A 209 -2.93 -3.19 -6.12
CA LEU A 209 -3.40 -4.43 -5.51
C LEU A 209 -2.29 -5.05 -4.68
N VAL A 210 -2.55 -5.25 -3.40
CA VAL A 210 -1.61 -5.80 -2.43
C VAL A 210 -2.16 -7.08 -1.83
N PHE A 211 -1.34 -8.09 -1.79
CA PHE A 211 -1.63 -9.35 -1.10
C PHE A 211 -1.01 -9.32 0.30
N ASP A 212 -1.83 -9.61 1.32
CA ASP A 212 -1.42 -9.67 2.73
C ASP A 212 -1.53 -11.11 3.24
N GLY A 213 -0.54 -11.56 4.03
CA GLY A 213 -0.47 -12.91 4.57
C GLY A 213 0.85 -13.18 5.28
N SER A 214 0.98 -14.35 5.87
CA SER A 214 2.17 -14.72 6.64
C SER A 214 2.77 -16.08 6.21
N PRO A 215 3.43 -16.17 5.06
CA PRO A 215 3.67 -15.17 4.02
C PRO A 215 2.51 -15.04 3.02
N PRO A 216 2.41 -13.94 2.24
CA PRO A 216 1.58 -13.90 1.05
C PRO A 216 2.03 -14.94 0.02
N SER A 217 1.08 -15.53 -0.71
CA SER A 217 1.40 -16.50 -1.77
C SER A 217 1.98 -15.79 -2.99
N VAL A 218 3.22 -16.09 -3.31
CA VAL A 218 3.90 -15.59 -4.53
C VAL A 218 3.13 -16.02 -5.77
N GLU A 219 2.70 -17.27 -5.84
CA GLU A 219 1.91 -17.78 -6.96
C GLU A 219 0.63 -16.96 -7.19
N THR A 220 -0.06 -16.57 -6.11
CA THR A 220 -1.27 -15.72 -6.24
C THR A 220 -0.93 -14.33 -6.78
N ILE A 221 0.20 -13.74 -6.39
CA ILE A 221 0.66 -12.43 -6.89
C ILE A 221 1.00 -12.53 -8.38
N GLU A 222 1.73 -13.56 -8.79
CA GLU A 222 2.09 -13.83 -10.20
C GLU A 222 0.86 -14.09 -11.07
N GLN A 223 -0.10 -14.88 -10.57
CA GLN A 223 -1.37 -15.12 -11.26
C GLN A 223 -2.16 -13.81 -11.47
N ALA A 224 -2.20 -12.94 -10.46
CA ALA A 224 -2.85 -11.64 -10.59
C ALA A 224 -2.16 -10.76 -11.64
N GLY A 225 -0.82 -10.77 -11.70
CA GLY A 225 -0.03 -10.09 -12.74
C GLY A 225 -0.37 -10.61 -14.13
N THR A 226 -0.35 -11.94 -14.29
CA THR A 226 -0.69 -12.58 -15.57
C THR A 226 -2.11 -12.25 -16.02
N ILE A 227 -3.08 -12.24 -15.11
CA ILE A 227 -4.46 -11.85 -15.42
C ILE A 227 -4.53 -10.38 -15.85
N ALA A 228 -3.82 -9.49 -15.17
CA ALA A 228 -3.81 -8.06 -15.51
C ALA A 228 -3.23 -7.79 -16.90
N ASP A 229 -2.19 -8.53 -17.29
CA ASP A 229 -1.55 -8.41 -18.62
C ASP A 229 -2.43 -8.94 -19.77
N LEU A 230 -3.40 -9.80 -19.47
CA LEU A 230 -4.33 -10.38 -20.44
C LEU A 230 -5.62 -9.56 -20.63
N LEU A 231 -5.87 -8.54 -19.78
CA LEU A 231 -7.08 -7.70 -19.80
C LEU A 231 -6.82 -6.32 -20.40
#